data_0d2b4ce09683be47b2ef0e3e06d4106c
#
_entry.id   0d2b4ce09683be47b2ef0e3e06d4106c
#
_cell.length_a   1.000
_cell.length_b   1.000
_cell.length_c   1.000
_cell.angle_alpha   90.00
_cell.angle_beta   90.00
_cell.angle_gamma   90.00
#
_symmetry.space_group_name_H-M   'P 1'
#
loop_
_entity.id
_entity.type
_entity.pdbx_description
1 polymer ?
#
loop_
_entity_poly.entity_id
_entity_poly.type
_entity_poly.pdbx_seq_one_letter_code
_entity_poly.pdbx_strand_id
1 'polypeptide(L)'
;MAIGVQLEAVRAPADLGAWMRTNGTEKAAHIATAQHAVWLLPAEEAAVYRTAWRVPGVRHVASGLLAVPQAGRPEVGAGVRWVVPRGWKGRHVASPSQLATDLAAAARAAWGGG
;
A
#
# COMPACT_ATOMS: atom_id res chain seq x y z
N MET A 1 2.44 -2.80 14.85
CA MET A 1 3.14 -3.93 14.22
C MET A 1 4.57 -3.53 13.90
N ALA A 2 5.51 -4.40 14.21
CA ALA A 2 6.91 -4.15 13.87
C ALA A 2 7.18 -4.47 12.39
N ILE A 3 7.79 -3.54 11.68
CA ILE A 3 8.15 -3.70 10.28
C ILE A 3 9.62 -4.12 10.18
N GLY A 4 9.93 -4.98 9.23
CA GLY A 4 11.30 -5.36 8.92
C GLY A 4 11.67 -6.80 9.25
N VAL A 5 10.80 -7.54 9.96
CA VAL A 5 11.06 -8.94 10.29
C VAL A 5 10.43 -9.86 9.25
N GLN A 6 9.10 -9.87 9.15
CA GLN A 6 8.38 -10.69 8.17
C GLN A 6 7.72 -9.85 7.10
N LEU A 7 7.39 -8.60 7.40
CA LEU A 7 6.71 -7.70 6.48
C LEU A 7 7.45 -6.38 6.39
N GLU A 8 7.41 -5.79 5.21
CA GLU A 8 7.80 -4.41 4.97
C GLU A 8 6.58 -3.66 4.46
N ALA A 9 6.68 -2.36 4.29
CA ALA A 9 5.55 -1.56 3.88
C ALA A 9 5.93 -0.57 2.78
N VAL A 10 4.95 -0.19 1.98
CA VAL A 10 5.07 0.90 1.01
C VAL A 10 3.99 1.91 1.32
N ARG A 11 4.38 3.16 1.51
CA ARG A 11 3.50 4.28 1.79
C ARG A 11 3.40 5.18 0.57
N ALA A 12 2.18 5.48 0.16
CA ALA A 12 1.90 6.35 -0.99
C ALA A 12 0.91 7.43 -0.59
N PRO A 13 0.81 8.53 -1.37
CA PRO A 13 -0.24 9.52 -1.15
C PRO A 13 -1.63 8.89 -1.25
N ALA A 14 -2.58 9.45 -0.50
CA ALA A 14 -3.94 8.89 -0.40
C ALA A 14 -4.68 8.82 -1.75
N ASP A 15 -4.43 9.76 -2.66
CA ASP A 15 -5.07 9.76 -3.97
C ASP A 15 -4.64 8.56 -4.83
N LEU A 16 -3.42 8.07 -4.66
CA LEU A 16 -2.99 6.83 -5.33
C LEU A 16 -3.74 5.62 -4.76
N GLY A 17 -3.98 5.61 -3.45
CA GLY A 17 -4.79 4.57 -2.82
C GLY A 17 -6.21 4.55 -3.36
N ALA A 18 -6.80 5.72 -3.54
CA ALA A 18 -8.16 5.84 -4.10
C ALA A 18 -8.23 5.28 -5.53
N TRP A 19 -7.25 5.56 -6.36
CA TRP A 19 -7.17 5.00 -7.70
C TRP A 19 -7.04 3.48 -7.67
N MET A 20 -6.18 2.97 -6.80
CA MET A 20 -5.93 1.53 -6.65
C MET A 20 -7.18 0.76 -6.25
N ARG A 21 -8.02 1.37 -5.42
CA ARG A 21 -9.25 0.74 -4.94
C ARG A 21 -10.16 0.31 -6.09
N THR A 22 -10.22 1.10 -7.16
CA THR A 22 -11.11 0.86 -8.29
C THR A 22 -10.38 0.24 -9.48
N ASN A 23 -9.15 0.66 -9.76
CA ASN A 23 -8.47 0.38 -11.02
C ASN A 23 -7.24 -0.51 -10.86
N GLY A 24 -6.75 -0.74 -9.65
CA GLY A 24 -5.54 -1.52 -9.44
C GLY A 24 -5.71 -2.99 -9.79
N THR A 25 -4.66 -3.61 -10.28
CA THR A 25 -4.63 -5.04 -10.54
C THR A 25 -4.16 -5.83 -9.31
N GLU A 26 -3.38 -5.18 -8.42
CA GLU A 26 -3.08 -5.77 -7.11
C GLU A 26 -4.32 -5.67 -6.22
N LYS A 27 -4.83 -6.81 -5.78
CA LYS A 27 -6.10 -6.88 -5.05
C LYS A 27 -5.94 -7.02 -3.53
N ALA A 28 -4.76 -6.80 -2.99
CA ALA A 28 -4.57 -6.78 -1.55
C ALA A 28 -5.22 -5.55 -0.93
N ALA A 29 -5.72 -5.68 0.30
CA ALA A 29 -6.20 -4.54 1.07
C ALA A 29 -5.03 -3.64 1.44
N HIS A 30 -5.30 -2.35 1.66
CA HIS A 30 -4.30 -1.42 2.15
C HIS A 30 -4.82 -0.68 3.38
N ILE A 31 -3.88 -0.14 4.16
CA ILE A 31 -4.22 0.67 5.32
C ILE A 31 -4.33 2.12 4.85
N ALA A 32 -5.45 2.75 5.13
CA ALA A 32 -5.68 4.15 4.78
C ALA A 32 -5.61 5.04 6.01
N THR A 33 -4.92 6.15 5.86
CA THR A 33 -4.95 7.27 6.81
C THR A 33 -5.50 8.50 6.08
N ALA A 34 -5.60 9.63 6.78
CA ALA A 34 -6.08 10.86 6.14
C ALA A 34 -5.22 11.31 4.95
N GLN A 35 -3.93 10.96 4.96
CA GLN A 35 -2.96 11.48 3.99
C GLN A 35 -2.29 10.41 3.15
N HIS A 36 -2.36 9.15 3.56
CA HIS A 36 -1.58 8.08 2.94
C HIS A 36 -2.37 6.80 2.75
N ALA A 37 -1.87 5.97 1.83
CA ALA A 37 -2.25 4.58 1.70
C ALA A 37 -0.99 3.73 1.92
N VAL A 38 -1.11 2.63 2.66
CA VAL A 38 0.03 1.79 3.02
C VAL A 38 -0.27 0.35 2.68
N TRP A 39 0.60 -0.27 1.89
CA TRP A 39 0.52 -1.69 1.56
C TRP A 39 1.58 -2.46 2.32
N LEU A 40 1.23 -3.65 2.79
CA LEU A 40 2.17 -4.56 3.43
C LEU A 40 2.74 -5.51 2.38
N LEU A 41 4.03 -5.80 2.46
CA LEU A 41 4.74 -6.65 1.52
C LEU A 41 5.50 -7.74 2.27
N PRO A 42 5.62 -8.96 1.70
CA PRO A 42 6.53 -9.95 2.28
C PRO A 42 7.96 -9.42 2.26
N ALA A 43 8.65 -9.48 3.39
CA ALA A 43 9.98 -8.87 3.51
C ALA A 43 10.98 -9.45 2.50
N GLU A 44 10.96 -10.76 2.26
CA GLU A 44 11.86 -11.39 1.30
C GLU A 44 11.70 -10.82 -0.11
N GLU A 45 10.46 -10.73 -0.58
CA GLU A 45 10.18 -10.21 -1.91
C GLU A 45 10.41 -8.71 -1.98
N ALA A 46 10.06 -7.99 -0.92
CA ALA A 46 10.19 -6.53 -0.87
C ALA A 46 11.66 -6.08 -0.96
N ALA A 47 12.58 -6.87 -0.45
CA ALA A 47 13.99 -6.50 -0.41
C ALA A 47 14.55 -6.14 -1.79
N VAL A 48 14.14 -6.84 -2.85
CA VAL A 48 14.62 -6.55 -4.20
C VAL A 48 13.96 -5.32 -4.81
N TYR A 49 12.91 -4.80 -4.19
CA TYR A 49 12.17 -3.66 -4.70
C TYR A 49 12.43 -2.36 -3.93
N ARG A 50 13.29 -2.37 -2.92
CA ARG A 50 13.52 -1.20 -2.07
C ARG A 50 13.92 0.06 -2.81
N THR A 51 14.58 -0.08 -3.95
CA THR A 51 15.02 1.04 -4.78
C THR A 51 14.21 1.18 -6.07
N ALA A 52 13.16 0.39 -6.25
CA ALA A 52 12.36 0.38 -7.46
C ALA A 52 11.19 1.36 -7.44
N TRP A 53 10.90 1.95 -6.29
CA TRP A 53 9.77 2.86 -6.12
C TRP A 53 10.15 4.25 -6.63
N ARG A 54 9.87 4.51 -7.89
CA ARG A 54 10.27 5.77 -8.56
C ARG A 54 9.10 6.73 -8.75
N VAL A 55 8.06 6.56 -7.96
CA VAL A 55 6.88 7.41 -8.01
C VAL A 55 7.03 8.48 -6.94
N PRO A 56 6.86 9.78 -7.26
CA PRO A 56 6.93 10.83 -6.25
C PRO A 56 5.96 10.59 -5.11
N GLY A 57 6.43 10.75 -3.88
CA GLY A 57 5.62 10.55 -2.69
C GLY A 57 5.49 9.11 -2.22
N VAL A 58 5.99 8.15 -2.98
CA VAL A 58 6.00 6.74 -2.57
C VAL A 58 7.29 6.44 -1.81
N ARG A 59 7.14 5.84 -0.63
CA ARG A 59 8.28 5.50 0.23
C ARG A 59 8.22 4.05 0.66
N HIS A 60 9.35 3.38 0.61
CA HIS A 60 9.51 2.03 1.14
C HIS A 60 9.89 2.12 2.63
N VAL A 61 9.14 1.44 3.47
CA VAL A 61 9.40 1.38 4.91
C VAL A 61 9.91 -0.02 5.23
N ALA A 62 11.21 -0.12 5.48
CA ALA A 62 11.87 -1.41 5.71
C ALA A 62 11.99 -1.75 7.19
N SER A 63 11.74 -0.82 8.09
CA SER A 63 11.81 -1.04 9.54
C SER A 63 10.99 -0.01 10.28
N GLY A 64 10.69 -0.29 11.55
CA GLY A 64 9.94 0.63 12.41
C GLY A 64 8.65 0.03 12.92
N LEU A 65 7.77 0.88 13.42
CA LEU A 65 6.44 0.49 13.90
C LEU A 65 5.37 1.07 12.99
N LEU A 66 4.34 0.29 12.75
CA LEU A 66 3.20 0.69 11.93
C LEU A 66 1.91 0.44 12.69
N ALA A 67 1.03 1.43 12.71
CA ALA A 67 -0.32 1.26 13.24
C ALA A 67 -1.14 0.46 12.24
N VAL A 68 -1.51 -0.77 12.60
CA VAL A 68 -2.32 -1.64 11.75
C VAL A 68 -3.70 -1.81 12.37
N PRO A 69 -4.77 -1.44 11.64
CA PRO A 69 -6.12 -1.67 12.14
C PRO A 69 -6.40 -3.16 12.30
N GLN A 70 -7.20 -3.50 13.29
CA GLN A 70 -7.59 -4.89 13.47
C GLN A 70 -8.51 -5.32 12.34
N ALA A 71 -8.23 -6.50 11.76
CA ALA A 71 -9.07 -7.04 10.69
C ALA A 71 -10.52 -7.21 11.17
N GLY A 72 -11.48 -6.86 10.33
CA GLY A 72 -12.88 -6.97 10.65
C GLY A 72 -13.45 -5.81 11.47
N ARG A 73 -12.65 -4.84 11.85
CA ARG A 73 -13.12 -3.63 12.51
C ARG A 73 -13.06 -2.45 11.56
N PRO A 74 -14.13 -1.64 11.47
CA PRO A 74 -14.19 -0.54 10.49
C PRO A 74 -13.20 0.58 10.79
N GLU A 75 -12.93 0.87 12.06
CA GLU A 75 -12.00 1.94 12.41
C GLU A 75 -11.32 1.64 13.73
N VAL A 76 -10.04 2.00 13.82
CA VAL A 76 -9.27 1.94 15.04
C VAL A 76 -8.44 3.21 15.13
N GLY A 77 -8.65 4.00 16.20
CA GLY A 77 -7.89 5.21 16.41
C GLY A 77 -8.18 6.28 15.38
N ALA A 78 -7.27 7.21 15.19
CA ALA A 78 -7.44 8.45 14.43
C ALA A 78 -7.55 8.24 12.90
N GLY A 79 -8.62 7.61 12.46
CA GLY A 79 -8.91 7.46 11.04
C GLY A 79 -8.07 6.44 10.29
N VAL A 80 -7.36 5.58 11.01
CA VAL A 80 -6.60 4.49 10.39
C VAL A 80 -7.54 3.31 10.17
N ARG A 81 -7.65 2.84 8.93
CA ARG A 81 -8.57 1.77 8.59
C ARG A 81 -8.06 0.93 7.42
N TRP A 82 -8.55 -0.30 7.32
CA TRP A 82 -8.35 -1.12 6.14
C TRP A 82 -9.30 -0.68 5.02
N VAL A 83 -8.77 -0.60 3.81
CA VAL A 83 -9.55 -0.35 2.60
C VAL A 83 -9.39 -1.56 1.69
N VAL A 84 -10.51 -2.10 1.24
CA VAL A 84 -10.52 -3.26 0.35
C VAL A 84 -10.80 -2.80 -1.08
N PRO A 85 -10.01 -3.27 -2.06
CA PRO A 85 -10.26 -2.93 -3.45
C PRO A 85 -11.42 -3.76 -4.01
N ARG A 86 -11.93 -3.31 -5.14
CA ARG A 86 -12.91 -4.10 -5.89
C ARG A 86 -12.28 -5.46 -6.26
N GLY A 87 -12.99 -6.53 -5.99
CA GLY A 87 -12.52 -7.88 -6.27
C GLY A 87 -11.61 -8.46 -5.18
N TRP A 88 -11.58 -7.83 -4.01
CA TRP A 88 -10.80 -8.32 -2.88
C TRP A 88 -11.21 -9.73 -2.46
N LYS A 89 -10.23 -10.58 -2.20
CA LYS A 89 -10.44 -11.99 -1.82
C LYS A 89 -9.81 -12.34 -0.47
N GLY A 90 -9.71 -11.38 0.43
CA GLY A 90 -9.23 -11.59 1.80
C GLY A 90 -7.74 -11.36 2.03
N ARG A 91 -7.00 -11.00 1.00
CA ARG A 91 -5.54 -10.84 1.10
C ARG A 91 -5.17 -9.47 1.66
N HIS A 92 -4.26 -9.44 2.65
CA HIS A 92 -3.79 -8.23 3.30
C HIS A 92 -2.30 -7.94 3.00
N VAL A 93 -1.67 -8.74 2.16
CA VAL A 93 -0.26 -8.59 1.80
C VAL A 93 -0.17 -8.51 0.28
N ALA A 94 0.50 -7.47 -0.21
CA ALA A 94 0.58 -7.20 -1.65
C ALA A 94 1.80 -7.86 -2.28
N SER A 95 1.72 -8.11 -3.58
CA SER A 95 2.87 -8.50 -4.39
C SER A 95 3.66 -7.25 -4.76
N PRO A 96 4.96 -7.17 -4.45
CA PRO A 96 5.76 -5.97 -4.76
C PRO A 96 5.77 -5.62 -6.24
N SER A 97 5.93 -6.59 -7.13
CA SER A 97 5.98 -6.33 -8.58
C SER A 97 4.66 -5.78 -9.10
N GLN A 98 3.55 -6.36 -8.68
CA GLN A 98 2.23 -5.92 -9.10
C GLN A 98 1.93 -4.53 -8.56
N LEU A 99 2.27 -4.28 -7.29
CA LEU A 99 2.07 -3.00 -6.65
C LEU A 99 2.91 -1.90 -7.34
N ALA A 100 4.16 -2.19 -7.67
CA ALA A 100 5.02 -1.23 -8.36
C ALA A 100 4.43 -0.81 -9.71
N THR A 101 3.93 -1.77 -10.48
CA THR A 101 3.28 -1.52 -11.77
C THR A 101 2.03 -0.65 -11.59
N ASP A 102 1.21 -1.00 -10.62
CA ASP A 102 -0.04 -0.28 -10.36
C ASP A 102 0.20 1.15 -9.87
N LEU A 103 1.15 1.35 -8.96
CA LEU A 103 1.45 2.69 -8.45
C LEU A 103 1.99 3.61 -9.54
N ALA A 104 2.79 3.08 -10.45
CA ALA A 104 3.24 3.86 -11.61
C ALA A 104 2.05 4.27 -12.50
N ALA A 105 1.12 3.36 -12.73
CA ALA A 105 -0.10 3.66 -13.50
C ALA A 105 -0.99 4.67 -12.77
N ALA A 106 -1.14 4.52 -11.46
CA ALA A 106 -1.91 5.44 -10.63
C ALA A 106 -1.35 6.85 -10.67
N ALA A 107 -0.04 6.99 -10.59
CA ALA A 107 0.63 8.27 -10.66
C ALA A 107 0.40 8.96 -12.02
N ARG A 108 0.48 8.22 -13.11
CA ARG A 108 0.19 8.75 -14.44
C ARG A 108 -1.26 9.23 -14.53
N ALA A 109 -2.19 8.47 -13.98
CA ALA A 109 -3.61 8.82 -14.01
C ALA A 109 -3.91 10.04 -13.12
N ALA A 110 -3.33 10.09 -11.92
CA ALA A 110 -3.61 11.15 -10.96
C ALA A 110 -2.92 12.47 -11.31
N TRP A 111 -1.71 12.41 -11.86
CA TRP A 111 -0.88 13.62 -12.06
C TRP A 111 -0.58 13.90 -13.52
N GLY A 112 -1.32 13.26 -14.41
CA GLY A 112 -1.21 13.54 -15.82
C GLY A 112 0.10 13.15 -16.44
N GLY A 113 0.84 12.24 -15.87
CA GLY A 113 2.13 11.74 -16.26
C GLY A 113 2.55 11.94 -17.73
N GLY A 114 2.16 13.05 -18.21
CA GLY A 114 2.33 13.47 -19.59
C GLY A 114 3.75 13.62 -19.97
#